data_3bda6e52707dd2e33d7eb1f49dab8e4c
#
_entry.id   3bda6e52707dd2e33d7eb1f49dab8e4c
#
_cell.length_a   1.000
_cell.length_b   1.000
_cell.length_c   1.000
_cell.angle_alpha   90.00
_cell.angle_beta   90.00
_cell.angle_gamma   90.00
#
_symmetry.space_group_name_H-M   'P 1'
#
loop_
_entity.id
_entity.type
_entity.pdbx_description
1 polymer ?
#
loop_
_entity_poly.entity_id
_entity_poly.type
_entity_poly.pdbx_seq_one_letter_code
_entity_poly.pdbx_strand_id
1 'polypeptide(L)' 'MAELPLAPLKRILKRAGGERVSDDAVEALRDEVEDRALEMAQRAREYAKHADRKTVQREDVMAARREH' A
#
# COMPACT_ATOMS: atom_id res chain seq x y z
N MET A 1 -3.71 12.42 0.78
CA MET A 1 -2.39 13.06 0.63
C MET A 1 -1.46 12.13 -0.12
N ALA A 2 -0.92 12.60 -1.23
CA ALA A 2 -0.11 11.73 -2.09
C ALA A 2 1.35 11.71 -1.63
N GLU A 3 1.81 10.56 -1.21
CA GLU A 3 3.19 10.38 -0.78
C GLU A 3 3.99 9.51 -1.75
N LEU A 4 3.30 8.60 -2.47
CA LEU A 4 3.98 7.73 -3.41
C LEU A 4 4.25 8.43 -4.74
N PRO A 5 5.44 8.26 -5.31
CA PRO A 5 5.73 8.81 -6.63
C PRO A 5 5.00 8.05 -7.72
N LEU A 6 4.74 8.71 -8.84
CA LEU A 6 3.98 8.12 -9.93
C LEU A 6 4.80 7.18 -10.81
N ALA A 7 6.07 7.47 -10.99
CA ALA A 7 6.90 6.71 -11.93
C ALA A 7 6.97 5.21 -11.66
N PRO A 8 7.17 4.75 -10.41
CA PRO A 8 7.16 3.32 -10.13
C PRO A 8 5.83 2.66 -10.45
N LEU A 9 4.72 3.37 -10.19
CA LEU A 9 3.39 2.83 -10.44
C LEU A 9 3.09 2.74 -11.93
N LYS A 10 3.59 3.69 -12.70
CA LYS A 10 3.48 3.64 -14.14
C LYS A 10 4.20 2.40 -14.70
N ARG A 11 5.40 2.12 -14.16
CA ARG A 11 6.15 0.93 -14.56
C ARG A 11 5.40 -0.35 -14.23
N ILE A 12 4.76 -0.40 -13.07
CA ILE A 12 3.97 -1.57 -12.67
C ILE A 12 2.80 -1.79 -13.62
N LEU A 13 2.09 -0.72 -13.99
CA LEU A 13 0.99 -0.83 -14.93
C LEU A 13 1.45 -1.35 -16.28
N LYS A 14 2.62 -0.90 -16.75
CA LYS A 14 3.17 -1.39 -18.02
C LYS A 14 3.59 -2.86 -17.93
N ARG A 15 4.15 -3.25 -16.80
CA ARG A 15 4.54 -4.67 -16.58
C ARG A 15 3.32 -5.57 -16.53
N ALA A 16 2.18 -5.05 -16.11
CA ALA A 16 0.94 -5.81 -16.10
C ALA A 16 0.31 -5.98 -17.50
N GLY A 17 0.93 -5.40 -18.53
CA GLY A 17 0.48 -5.55 -19.91
C GLY A 17 -0.14 -4.31 -20.50
N GLY A 18 -0.16 -3.20 -19.81
CA GLY A 18 -0.70 -1.95 -20.34
C GLY A 18 0.28 -1.31 -21.31
N GLU A 19 -0.05 -1.32 -22.61
CA GLU A 19 0.82 -0.71 -23.62
C GLU A 19 0.79 0.81 -23.53
N ARG A 20 -0.38 1.36 -23.23
CA ARG A 20 -0.58 2.78 -23.07
C ARG A 20 -1.23 3.02 -21.71
N VAL A 21 -0.67 3.94 -20.97
CA VAL A 21 -1.14 4.25 -19.62
C VAL A 21 -1.30 5.75 -19.50
N SER A 22 -2.52 6.20 -19.24
CA SER A 22 -2.77 7.63 -19.04
C SER A 22 -2.27 8.08 -17.68
N ASP A 23 -1.96 9.37 -17.57
CA ASP A 23 -1.55 9.94 -16.29
C ASP A 23 -2.64 9.79 -15.23
N ASP A 24 -3.91 9.95 -15.63
CA ASP A 24 -5.04 9.79 -14.71
C ASP A 24 -5.12 8.38 -14.16
N ALA A 25 -4.81 7.38 -14.98
CA ALA A 25 -4.80 5.98 -14.53
C ALA A 25 -3.71 5.74 -13.49
N VAL A 26 -2.53 6.32 -13.70
CA VAL A 26 -1.42 6.19 -12.75
C VAL A 26 -1.78 6.85 -11.43
N GLU A 27 -2.39 8.04 -11.48
CA GLU A 27 -2.82 8.74 -10.26
C GLU A 27 -3.88 7.95 -9.51
N ALA A 28 -4.84 7.38 -10.22
CA ALA A 28 -5.89 6.56 -9.60
C ALA A 28 -5.29 5.34 -8.92
N LEU A 29 -4.32 4.69 -9.56
CA LEU A 29 -3.64 3.54 -8.95
C LEU A 29 -2.87 3.96 -7.70
N ARG A 30 -2.15 5.08 -7.77
CA ARG A 30 -1.41 5.58 -6.62
C ARG A 30 -2.33 5.82 -5.43
N ASP A 31 -3.44 6.49 -5.67
CA ASP A 31 -4.38 6.82 -4.60
C ASP A 31 -4.95 5.56 -3.96
N GLU A 32 -5.28 4.57 -4.77
CA GLU A 32 -5.79 3.30 -4.27
C GLU A 32 -4.74 2.56 -3.45
N VAL A 33 -3.49 2.53 -3.93
CA VAL A 33 -2.41 1.87 -3.22
C VAL A 33 -2.12 2.56 -1.89
N GLU A 34 -2.15 3.89 -1.87
CA GLU A 34 -1.92 4.63 -0.63
C GLU A 34 -3.03 4.37 0.39
N ASP A 35 -4.28 4.33 -0.05
CA ASP A 35 -5.40 4.04 0.84
C ASP A 35 -5.27 2.64 1.44
N ARG A 36 -4.92 1.66 0.64
CA ARG A 36 -4.72 0.29 1.11
C ARG A 36 -3.53 0.19 2.05
N ALA A 37 -2.46 0.90 1.74
CA ALA A 37 -1.28 0.92 2.60
C ALA A 37 -1.62 1.52 3.96
N LEU A 38 -2.39 2.59 3.99
CA LEU A 38 -2.80 3.23 5.24
C LEU A 38 -3.67 2.28 6.07
N GLU A 39 -4.64 1.62 5.46
CA GLU A 39 -5.50 0.66 6.15
C GLU A 39 -4.68 -0.48 6.75
N MET A 40 -3.76 -1.05 5.98
CA MET A 40 -2.89 -2.12 6.47
C MET A 40 -1.99 -1.63 7.60
N ALA A 41 -1.47 -0.41 7.47
CA ALA A 41 -0.60 0.16 8.49
C ALA A 41 -1.34 0.36 9.81
N GLN A 42 -2.59 0.81 9.74
CA GLN A 42 -3.41 0.98 10.95
C GLN A 42 -3.68 -0.36 11.64
N ARG A 43 -3.97 -1.40 10.87
CA ARG A 43 -4.18 -2.75 11.41
C ARG A 43 -2.89 -3.33 11.99
N ALA A 44 -1.77 -3.13 11.30
CA ALA A 44 -0.48 -3.59 11.79
C ALA A 44 -0.14 -2.93 13.11
N ARG A 45 -0.43 -1.63 13.24
CA ARG A 45 -0.24 -0.92 14.49
C ARG A 45 -1.07 -1.51 15.62
N GLU A 46 -2.32 -1.91 15.33
CA GLU A 46 -3.17 -2.54 16.32
C GLU A 46 -2.57 -3.87 16.81
N TYR A 47 -2.04 -4.68 15.90
CA TYR A 47 -1.39 -5.93 16.28
C TYR A 47 -0.17 -5.68 17.17
N ALA A 48 0.66 -4.69 16.83
CA ALA A 48 1.81 -4.35 17.65
C ALA A 48 1.37 -3.91 19.04
N LYS A 49 0.34 -3.11 19.11
CA LYS A 49 -0.20 -2.59 20.38
C LYS A 49 -0.73 -3.73 21.26
N HIS A 50 -1.43 -4.69 20.67
CA HIS A 50 -1.93 -5.86 21.41
C HIS A 50 -0.79 -6.72 21.94
N ALA A 51 0.34 -6.73 21.28
CA ALA A 51 1.54 -7.43 21.73
C ALA A 51 2.40 -6.57 22.66
N ASP A 52 1.87 -5.42 23.08
CA ASP A 52 2.54 -4.48 23.98
C ASP A 52 3.88 -3.99 23.42
N ARG A 53 3.93 -3.76 22.10
CA ARG A 53 5.11 -3.25 21.43
C ARG A 53 4.83 -1.87 20.85
N LYS A 54 5.85 -1.02 20.87
CA LYS A 54 5.78 0.31 20.24
C LYS A 54 6.27 0.30 18.81
N THR A 55 6.99 -0.76 18.43
CA THR A 55 7.53 -0.90 17.08
C THR A 55 6.66 -1.83 16.27
N VAL A 56 6.18 -1.36 15.12
CA VAL A 56 5.47 -2.22 14.19
C VAL A 56 6.51 -3.07 13.47
N GLN A 57 6.31 -4.39 13.49
CA GLN A 57 7.25 -5.35 12.92
C GLN A 57 6.64 -6.04 11.69
N ARG A 58 7.47 -6.79 10.99
CA ARG A 58 7.05 -7.51 9.79
C ARG A 58 5.84 -8.40 10.05
N GLU A 59 5.84 -9.12 11.16
CA GLU A 59 4.75 -10.03 11.53
C GLU A 59 3.41 -9.31 11.70
N ASP A 60 3.44 -8.05 12.13
CA ASP A 60 2.23 -7.25 12.29
C ASP A 60 1.62 -6.93 10.91
N VAL A 61 2.47 -6.58 9.97
CA VAL A 61 2.04 -6.30 8.59
C VAL A 61 1.49 -7.57 7.95
N MET A 62 2.15 -8.70 8.16
CA MET A 62 1.69 -9.97 7.61
C MET A 62 0.36 -10.41 8.21
N ALA A 63 0.15 -10.15 9.50
CA ALA A 63 -1.14 -10.42 10.15
C ALA A 63 -2.24 -9.54 9.57
N ALA A 64 -1.94 -8.26 9.35
CA ALA A 64 -2.89 -7.32 8.74
C ALA A 64 -3.27 -7.76 7.33
N ARG A 65 -2.32 -8.28 6.57
CA ARG A 65 -2.56 -8.77 5.22
C ARG A 65 -3.55 -9.93 5.18
N ARG A 66 -3.52 -10.80 6.19
CA ARG A 66 -4.41 -11.97 6.24
C ARG A 66 -5.88 -11.61 6.43
N GLU A 67 -6.17 -10.39 6.85
CA GLU A 67 -7.55 -9.95 7.08
C GLU A 67 -8.26 -9.54 5.80
N HIS A 68 -7.57 -9.53 4.68
CA HIS A 68 -8.18 -9.18 3.39
C HIS A 68 -8.75 -10.41 2.70
#